data_e24011e64f2f7ca198d4e6f9f835e32f
#
_entry.id   e24011e64f2f7ca198d4e6f9f835e32f
#
_cell.length_a   1.000
_cell.length_b   1.000
_cell.length_c   1.000
_cell.angle_alpha   90.00
_cell.angle_beta   90.00
_cell.angle_gamma   90.00
#
_symmetry.space_group_name_H-M   'P 1'
#
loop_
_entity.id
_entity.type
_entity.pdbx_description
1 polymer ?
#
loop_
_entity_poly.entity_id
_entity_poly.type
_entity_poly.pdbx_seq_one_letter_code
_entity_poly.pdbx_strand_id
1 'polypeptide(L)'
;DVVETRELATLQEVVEFEGINRKYAWLDDFTLSFKAKGYMPVDTTLSYTNTCFLSICRNNDAGVLQGVVTDEERQPMADARVQVLGYSAQTEADGSFLIEVPLSQQATSYRLTVMKAGFEIWDYNGVAPSPTEQMRIALRKK
;
A
#
# COMPACT_ATOMS: atom_id res chain seq x y z
N ASP A 1 2.89 25.14 -9.97
CA ASP A 1 1.64 25.77 -10.44
C ASP A 1 0.79 24.77 -11.19
N VAL A 2 -0.52 24.82 -10.95
CA VAL A 2 -1.47 23.97 -11.66
C VAL A 2 -1.80 24.62 -13.00
N VAL A 3 -1.57 23.88 -14.08
CA VAL A 3 -1.85 24.33 -15.43
C VAL A 3 -3.30 24.05 -15.82
N GLU A 4 -3.73 22.81 -15.66
CA GLU A 4 -5.10 22.36 -15.91
C GLU A 4 -5.48 21.27 -14.94
N THR A 5 -6.75 21.24 -14.57
CA THR A 5 -7.31 20.19 -13.72
C THR A 5 -8.57 19.64 -14.37
N ARG A 6 -8.71 18.34 -14.37
CA ARG A 6 -9.92 17.68 -14.87
C ARG A 6 -10.43 16.71 -13.80
N GLU A 7 -11.71 16.90 -13.45
CA GLU A 7 -12.38 16.00 -12.51
C GLU A 7 -13.15 14.94 -13.30
N LEU A 8 -13.09 13.70 -12.80
CA LEU A 8 -13.78 12.59 -13.42
C LEU A 8 -14.90 12.11 -12.49
N ALA A 9 -16.09 11.95 -13.04
CA ALA A 9 -17.21 11.37 -12.30
C ALA A 9 -17.00 9.87 -12.06
N THR A 10 -16.33 9.20 -13.00
CA THR A 10 -15.99 7.79 -12.91
C THR A 10 -14.55 7.59 -13.37
N LEU A 11 -13.94 6.49 -12.95
CA LEU A 11 -12.62 6.12 -13.44
C LEU A 11 -12.69 5.80 -14.93
N GLN A 12 -11.90 6.49 -15.73
CA GLN A 12 -11.84 6.31 -17.18
C GLN A 12 -10.49 5.72 -17.57
N GLU A 13 -10.53 4.92 -18.61
CA GLU A 13 -9.32 4.31 -19.16
C GLU A 13 -8.41 5.33 -19.82
N VAL A 14 -9.00 6.33 -20.49
CA VAL A 14 -8.27 7.41 -21.17
C VAL A 14 -8.84 8.75 -20.76
N VAL A 15 -7.97 9.67 -20.38
CA VAL A 15 -8.32 11.06 -20.10
C VAL A 15 -7.49 11.95 -21.04
N GLU A 16 -8.15 12.85 -21.75
CA GLU A 16 -7.48 13.73 -22.69
C GLU A 16 -7.47 15.16 -22.18
N PHE A 17 -6.28 15.79 -22.21
CA PHE A 17 -6.10 17.22 -22.01
C PHE A 17 -5.78 17.85 -23.34
N GLU A 18 -6.77 18.53 -23.92
CA GLU A 18 -6.62 19.11 -25.24
C GLU A 18 -5.88 20.44 -25.21
N GLY A 19 -5.01 20.65 -26.20
CA GLY A 19 -4.35 21.90 -26.41
C GLY A 19 -3.21 22.26 -25.48
N ILE A 20 -2.79 21.35 -24.58
CA ILE A 20 -1.69 21.61 -23.65
C ILE A 20 -0.39 21.90 -24.40
N ASN A 21 -0.04 21.09 -25.38
CA ASN A 21 1.17 21.29 -26.17
C ASN A 21 1.14 22.61 -26.97
N ARG A 22 -0.03 23.02 -27.37
CA ARG A 22 -0.20 24.30 -28.12
C ARG A 22 -0.09 25.50 -27.18
N LYS A 23 -0.73 25.43 -26.02
CA LYS A 23 -0.71 26.53 -25.05
C LYS A 23 0.64 26.69 -24.35
N TYR A 24 1.30 25.56 -24.05
CA TYR A 24 2.48 25.52 -23.21
C TYR A 24 3.68 24.88 -23.91
N ALA A 25 3.78 25.09 -25.22
CA ALA A 25 4.86 24.54 -26.04
C ALA A 25 6.26 25.00 -25.61
N TRP A 26 6.34 26.06 -24.82
CA TRP A 26 7.59 26.56 -24.25
C TRP A 26 8.06 25.86 -23.01
N LEU A 27 7.23 24.94 -22.46
CA LEU A 27 7.60 24.12 -21.31
C LEU A 27 8.18 22.81 -21.80
N ASP A 28 9.30 22.40 -21.20
CA ASP A 28 9.94 21.14 -21.54
C ASP A 28 9.24 19.96 -20.91
N ASP A 29 8.79 20.12 -19.66
CA ASP A 29 8.19 19.04 -18.87
C ASP A 29 6.86 19.46 -18.25
N PHE A 30 6.00 18.46 -18.09
CA PHE A 30 4.74 18.59 -17.35
C PHE A 30 4.68 17.54 -16.25
N THR A 31 4.12 17.92 -15.11
CA THR A 31 3.81 16.95 -14.07
C THR A 31 2.32 16.63 -14.13
N LEU A 32 2.02 15.34 -14.30
CA LEU A 32 0.66 14.83 -14.27
C LEU A 32 0.40 14.21 -12.91
N SER A 33 -0.62 14.70 -12.22
CA SER A 33 -1.01 14.20 -10.90
C SER A 33 -2.37 13.53 -10.98
N PHE A 34 -2.46 12.34 -10.40
CA PHE A 34 -3.72 11.61 -10.27
C PHE A 34 -4.05 11.47 -8.80
N LYS A 35 -5.27 11.86 -8.43
CA LYS A 35 -5.80 11.71 -7.08
C LYS A 35 -7.23 11.22 -7.15
N ALA A 36 -7.54 10.15 -6.45
CA ALA A 36 -8.89 9.63 -6.35
C ALA A 36 -9.09 8.99 -4.99
N LYS A 37 -10.31 9.07 -4.47
CA LYS A 37 -10.65 8.42 -3.20
C LYS A 37 -10.52 6.90 -3.35
N GLY A 38 -9.80 6.28 -2.43
CA GLY A 38 -9.58 4.84 -2.45
C GLY A 38 -8.38 4.38 -3.27
N TYR A 39 -7.63 5.32 -3.84
CA TYR A 39 -6.43 5.03 -4.63
C TYR A 39 -5.24 5.81 -4.12
N MET A 40 -4.05 5.27 -4.31
CA MET A 40 -2.82 5.98 -4.02
C MET A 40 -2.61 7.10 -5.02
N PRO A 41 -2.19 8.29 -4.57
CA PRO A 41 -1.88 9.37 -5.51
C PRO A 41 -0.66 9.01 -6.35
N VAL A 42 -0.67 9.43 -7.59
CA VAL A 42 0.43 9.23 -8.53
C VAL A 42 0.82 10.57 -9.12
N ASP A 43 2.12 10.86 -9.10
CA ASP A 43 2.70 12.01 -9.79
C ASP A 43 3.72 11.51 -10.80
N THR A 44 3.61 11.98 -12.03
CA THR A 44 4.51 11.58 -13.11
C THR A 44 4.91 12.80 -13.92
N THR A 45 6.19 12.87 -14.27
CA THR A 45 6.70 13.94 -15.12
C THR A 45 6.76 13.47 -16.57
N LEU A 46 6.16 14.25 -17.45
CA LEU A 46 6.06 13.94 -18.87
C LEU A 46 6.81 14.98 -19.68
N SER A 47 7.57 14.52 -20.67
CA SER A 47 8.18 15.35 -21.69
C SER A 47 7.44 15.16 -22.98
N TYR A 48 6.86 16.18 -23.52
CA TYR A 48 6.27 16.22 -24.87
C TYR A 48 5.74 14.87 -25.36
N THR A 49 4.68 14.40 -24.75
CA THR A 49 4.08 13.13 -25.16
C THR A 49 2.60 13.32 -25.47
N ASN A 50 2.11 12.55 -26.43
CA ASN A 50 0.69 12.55 -26.76
C ASN A 50 -0.12 11.61 -25.87
N THR A 51 0.51 10.57 -25.36
CA THR A 51 -0.18 9.56 -24.54
C THR A 51 0.72 9.10 -23.42
N CYS A 52 0.15 8.99 -22.21
CA CYS A 52 0.83 8.47 -21.05
C CYS A 52 -0.08 7.47 -20.34
N PHE A 53 0.49 6.35 -19.94
CA PHE A 53 -0.23 5.33 -19.16
C PHE A 53 0.21 5.40 -17.71
N LEU A 54 -0.75 5.52 -16.81
CA LEU A 54 -0.50 5.53 -15.37
C LEU A 54 -0.97 4.21 -14.76
N SER A 55 -0.09 3.60 -13.99
CA SER A 55 -0.48 2.47 -13.15
C SER A 55 -1.01 3.02 -11.83
N ILE A 56 -2.26 2.72 -11.52
CA ILE A 56 -2.88 3.16 -10.27
C ILE A 56 -3.10 1.97 -9.35
N CYS A 57 -2.88 2.19 -8.07
CA CYS A 57 -2.97 1.16 -7.04
C CYS A 57 -4.04 1.57 -6.03
N ARG A 58 -4.92 0.64 -5.69
CA ARG A 58 -5.92 0.88 -4.66
C ARG A 58 -5.25 0.97 -3.29
N ASN A 59 -5.77 1.83 -2.43
CA ASN A 59 -5.26 1.96 -1.07
C ASN A 59 -5.28 0.62 -0.33
N ASN A 60 -6.35 -0.13 -0.47
CA ASN A 60 -6.49 -1.43 0.19
C ASN A 60 -5.45 -2.44 -0.28
N ASP A 61 -5.04 -2.37 -1.55
CA ASP A 61 -4.06 -3.30 -2.10
C ASP A 61 -2.66 -3.06 -1.52
N ALA A 62 -2.35 -1.81 -1.19
CA ALA A 62 -1.03 -1.43 -0.71
C ALA A 62 -0.97 -1.16 0.81
N GLY A 63 -2.10 -1.19 1.49
CA GLY A 63 -2.18 -0.82 2.90
C GLY A 63 -2.69 -1.91 3.84
N VAL A 64 -3.11 -3.06 3.34
CA VAL A 64 -3.64 -4.13 4.20
C VAL A 64 -2.60 -5.20 4.45
N LEU A 65 -2.28 -5.40 5.72
CA LEU A 65 -1.41 -6.48 6.18
C LEU A 65 -2.23 -7.37 7.10
N GLN A 66 -2.40 -8.61 6.71
CA GLN A 66 -3.21 -9.55 7.46
C GLN A 66 -2.59 -10.93 7.46
N GLY A 67 -2.87 -11.67 8.51
CA GLY A 67 -2.32 -13.01 8.63
C GLY A 67 -2.77 -13.74 9.86
N VAL A 68 -2.17 -14.90 10.06
CA VAL A 68 -2.42 -15.77 11.23
C VAL A 68 -1.06 -16.12 11.85
N VAL A 69 -0.98 -15.94 13.16
CA VAL A 69 0.21 -16.29 13.94
C VAL A 69 -0.06 -17.61 14.67
N THR A 70 0.86 -18.55 14.54
CA THR A 70 0.79 -19.86 15.19
C THR A 70 2.09 -20.17 15.91
N ASP A 71 2.10 -21.22 16.69
CA ASP A 71 3.33 -21.81 17.21
C ASP A 71 3.90 -22.85 16.22
N GLU A 72 4.97 -23.53 16.59
CA GLU A 72 5.59 -24.55 15.75
C GLU A 72 4.69 -25.78 15.51
N GLU A 73 3.70 -25.98 16.37
CA GLU A 73 2.73 -27.07 16.25
C GLU A 73 1.46 -26.65 15.50
N ARG A 74 1.49 -25.47 14.88
CA ARG A 74 0.36 -24.88 14.12
C ARG A 74 -0.86 -24.53 14.98
N GLN A 75 -0.65 -24.33 16.28
CA GLN A 75 -1.73 -23.88 17.15
C GLN A 75 -1.87 -22.36 17.07
N PRO A 76 -3.10 -21.85 16.96
CA PRO A 76 -3.31 -20.39 16.91
C PRO A 76 -2.75 -19.70 18.15
N MET A 77 -2.15 -18.54 17.96
CA MET A 77 -1.52 -17.78 19.04
C MET A 77 -2.25 -16.46 19.25
N ALA A 78 -2.97 -16.37 20.36
CA ALA A 78 -3.64 -15.15 20.76
C ALA A 78 -2.66 -14.17 21.44
N ASP A 79 -2.99 -12.91 21.43
CA ASP A 79 -2.26 -11.83 22.12
C ASP A 79 -0.79 -11.69 21.72
N ALA A 80 -0.42 -12.14 20.53
CA ALA A 80 0.86 -11.80 19.94
C ALA A 80 0.79 -10.37 19.41
N ARG A 81 1.87 -9.63 19.57
CA ARG A 81 1.94 -8.25 19.10
C ARG A 81 2.57 -8.19 17.72
N VAL A 82 1.82 -7.63 16.78
CA VAL A 82 2.29 -7.42 15.40
C VAL A 82 2.55 -5.94 15.19
N GLN A 83 3.74 -5.60 14.69
CA GLN A 83 4.14 -4.21 14.48
C GLN A 83 4.61 -3.94 13.06
N VAL A 84 4.17 -2.80 12.52
CA VAL A 84 4.57 -2.28 11.21
C VAL A 84 4.57 -0.76 11.29
N LEU A 85 5.66 -0.10 10.92
CA LEU A 85 5.77 1.37 10.85
C LEU A 85 5.29 2.11 12.13
N GLY A 86 5.40 1.51 13.29
CA GLY A 86 4.89 2.10 14.51
C GLY A 86 3.41 1.80 14.80
N TYR A 87 2.70 1.19 13.87
CA TYR A 87 1.37 0.66 14.12
C TYR A 87 1.46 -0.74 14.71
N SER A 88 0.56 -1.07 15.59
CA SER A 88 0.54 -2.38 16.22
C SER A 88 -0.87 -2.93 16.31
N ALA A 89 -0.96 -4.26 16.27
CA ALA A 89 -2.19 -4.99 16.51
C ALA A 89 -1.87 -6.22 17.38
N GLN A 90 -2.87 -6.71 18.07
CA GLN A 90 -2.74 -7.97 18.80
C GLN A 90 -3.54 -9.03 18.07
N THR A 91 -3.00 -10.24 18.01
CA THR A 91 -3.71 -11.36 17.41
C THR A 91 -4.91 -11.76 18.26
N GLU A 92 -5.96 -12.19 17.57
CA GLU A 92 -7.18 -12.67 18.21
C GLU A 92 -7.03 -14.15 18.65
N ALA A 93 -8.10 -14.71 19.21
CA ALA A 93 -8.08 -16.07 19.72
C ALA A 93 -7.73 -17.12 18.66
N ASP A 94 -8.05 -16.84 17.40
CA ASP A 94 -7.72 -17.71 16.26
C ASP A 94 -6.33 -17.39 15.66
N GLY A 95 -5.57 -16.49 16.28
CA GLY A 95 -4.25 -16.08 15.81
C GLY A 95 -4.26 -15.03 14.72
N SER A 96 -5.42 -14.58 14.29
CA SER A 96 -5.53 -13.63 13.18
C SER A 96 -5.18 -12.20 13.58
N PHE A 97 -4.65 -11.45 12.63
CA PHE A 97 -4.41 -10.02 12.78
C PHE A 97 -4.71 -9.28 11.47
N LEU A 98 -5.01 -8.01 11.61
CA LEU A 98 -5.19 -7.10 10.49
C LEU A 98 -4.60 -5.74 10.85
N ILE A 99 -3.73 -5.21 9.99
CA ILE A 99 -3.22 -3.84 10.12
C ILE A 99 -3.52 -3.10 8.83
N GLU A 100 -4.15 -1.94 8.96
CA GLU A 100 -4.38 -1.04 7.84
C GLU A 100 -3.41 0.14 7.94
N VAL A 101 -2.58 0.30 6.91
CA VAL A 101 -1.60 1.39 6.84
C VAL A 101 -2.26 2.59 6.18
N PRO A 102 -2.20 3.78 6.78
CA PRO A 102 -2.74 4.99 6.16
C PRO A 102 -2.11 5.30 4.81
N LEU A 103 -2.89 5.90 3.93
CA LEU A 103 -2.46 6.24 2.58
C LEU A 103 -1.11 6.94 2.52
N SER A 104 -0.86 7.87 3.43
CA SER A 104 0.39 8.64 3.46
C SER A 104 1.64 7.80 3.74
N GLN A 105 1.48 6.57 4.22
CA GLN A 105 2.59 5.70 4.61
C GLN A 105 2.60 4.38 3.86
N GLN A 106 1.74 4.22 2.86
CA GLN A 106 1.67 2.99 2.10
C GLN A 106 2.90 2.79 1.22
N ALA A 107 3.32 1.53 1.11
CA ALA A 107 4.49 1.12 0.35
C ALA A 107 4.21 -0.22 -0.36
N THR A 108 5.12 -0.63 -1.22
CA THR A 108 5.01 -1.92 -1.92
C THR A 108 5.43 -3.09 -1.05
N SER A 109 6.21 -2.82 0.00
CA SER A 109 6.62 -3.82 0.98
C SER A 109 6.88 -3.17 2.33
N TYR A 110 6.80 -3.98 3.38
CA TYR A 110 6.92 -3.52 4.76
C TYR A 110 7.83 -4.43 5.57
N ARG A 111 8.39 -3.87 6.64
CA ARG A 111 9.04 -4.66 7.69
C ARG A 111 8.00 -4.99 8.75
N LEU A 112 7.81 -6.27 8.98
CA LEU A 112 6.84 -6.78 9.94
C LEU A 112 7.55 -7.48 11.08
N THR A 113 7.16 -7.14 12.31
CA THR A 113 7.72 -7.74 13.51
C THR A 113 6.60 -8.35 14.34
N VAL A 114 6.78 -9.58 14.78
CA VAL A 114 5.81 -10.27 15.64
C VAL A 114 6.49 -10.70 16.94
N MET A 115 5.88 -10.37 18.06
CA MET A 115 6.43 -10.63 19.40
C MET A 115 5.40 -11.30 20.29
N LYS A 116 5.86 -12.29 21.05
CA LYS A 116 5.06 -12.94 22.09
C LYS A 116 6.00 -13.37 23.21
N ALA A 117 5.60 -13.13 24.46
CA ALA A 117 6.40 -13.53 25.61
C ALA A 117 6.66 -15.05 25.60
N GLY A 118 7.92 -15.45 25.79
CA GLY A 118 8.33 -16.86 25.74
C GLY A 118 8.67 -17.39 24.35
N PHE A 119 8.56 -16.54 23.31
CA PHE A 119 8.86 -16.89 21.93
C PHE A 119 9.93 -15.98 21.34
N GLU A 120 10.65 -16.49 20.36
CA GLU A 120 11.61 -15.68 19.61
C GLU A 120 10.88 -14.64 18.78
N ILE A 121 11.49 -13.47 18.63
CA ILE A 121 10.93 -12.40 17.79
C ILE A 121 11.00 -12.84 16.33
N TRP A 122 9.88 -12.76 15.64
CA TRP A 122 9.83 -12.95 14.20
C TRP A 122 9.92 -11.57 13.53
N ASP A 123 10.88 -11.40 12.64
CA ASP A 123 11.15 -10.12 11.97
C ASP A 123 11.48 -10.39 10.52
N TYR A 124 10.73 -9.80 9.62
CA TYR A 124 10.93 -9.98 8.20
C TYR A 124 10.76 -8.65 7.45
N ASN A 125 11.72 -8.33 6.61
CA ASN A 125 11.68 -7.15 5.76
C ASN A 125 11.33 -7.56 4.34
N GLY A 126 10.35 -6.87 3.74
CA GLY A 126 9.91 -7.19 2.39
C GLY A 126 8.57 -7.92 2.33
N VAL A 127 7.75 -7.77 3.38
CA VAL A 127 6.39 -8.33 3.38
C VAL A 127 5.51 -7.53 2.43
N ALA A 128 4.88 -8.23 1.48
CA ALA A 128 3.95 -7.61 0.54
C ALA A 128 2.55 -7.51 1.16
N PRO A 129 1.88 -6.35 1.06
CA PRO A 129 0.51 -6.22 1.52
C PRO A 129 -0.45 -6.99 0.60
N SER A 130 -1.56 -7.45 1.15
CA SER A 130 -2.62 -8.08 0.35
C SER A 130 -3.97 -7.92 1.03
N PRO A 131 -4.99 -7.44 0.32
CA PRO A 131 -6.34 -7.34 0.85
C PRO A 131 -7.08 -8.67 0.86
N THR A 132 -6.57 -9.70 0.18
CA THR A 132 -7.27 -10.98 -0.02
C THR A 132 -6.55 -12.19 0.56
N GLU A 133 -5.24 -12.12 0.71
CA GLU A 133 -4.43 -13.25 1.18
C GLU A 133 -3.92 -13.01 2.58
N GLN A 134 -4.01 -14.02 3.41
CA GLN A 134 -3.43 -14.00 4.75
C GLN A 134 -2.06 -14.64 4.74
N MET A 135 -1.09 -13.97 5.35
CA MET A 135 0.22 -14.57 5.58
C MET A 135 0.18 -15.53 6.78
N ARG A 136 1.09 -16.48 6.79
CA ARG A 136 1.21 -17.43 7.89
C ARG A 136 2.54 -17.24 8.57
N ILE A 137 2.50 -16.98 9.86
CA ILE A 137 3.69 -16.73 10.68
C ILE A 137 3.74 -17.74 11.80
N ALA A 138 4.83 -18.47 11.88
CA ALA A 138 5.05 -19.43 12.97
C ALA A 138 6.13 -18.89 13.90
N LEU A 139 5.83 -18.76 15.18
CA LEU A 139 6.77 -18.32 16.18
C LEU A 139 7.48 -19.51 16.81
N ARG A 140 8.76 -19.36 17.04
CA ARG A 140 9.58 -20.37 17.73
C ARG A 140 9.63 -20.08 19.21
N LYS A 141 9.45 -21.12 20.00
CA LYS A 141 9.61 -21.03 21.45
C LYS A 141 11.09 -20.84 21.81
N LYS A 142 11.35 -19.95 22.75
CA LYS A 142 12.71 -19.74 23.28
C LYS A 142 13.24 -20.98 24.02
#